data_6d7093dbeac40e845c943675649ec447
#
_entry.id   6d7093dbeac40e845c943675649ec447
#
_cell.length_a   1.000
_cell.length_b   1.000
_cell.length_c   1.000
_cell.angle_alpha   90.00
_cell.angle_beta   90.00
_cell.angle_gamma   90.00
#
_symmetry.space_group_name_H-M   'P 1'
#
loop_
_entity.id
_entity.type
_entity.pdbx_description
1 polymer ?
#
loop_
_entity_poly.entity_id
_entity_poly.type
_entity_poly.pdbx_seq_one_letter_code
_entity_poly.pdbx_strand_id
1 'polypeptide(L)'
;GSGQDIVVPPGFKVSVFKSGLNFPTGLAFRKIGATFEVYVLESGHGLPSRCNDENSSVVGGITGAQNPFTPDILVFGQNGNKLRTLGKPTSLGVGFQPSGPAVDIAVENGVNGGRLFATDSNQSLRTTGNNNSSRIVTVDPMTGTVTPFITGLPTGDHPSEQLAFKGNFIYWTQGSTTNSGVVGRDNGNGANQQDIPCQDIKLSDNVFDSGGGKMTSGYSPFGVQRPGAIVPAFDSALHRGVCDGSILRARLNSSNPASTIEPFSWGYRNGYALRFAPNNHPLNGGLLVGEDGADERGARPSQNAPDSFHLAQQNKDGTPDYHGWPDRYGFLPSDQAVFNPVGGPGDDLCVPDPTNPPSMCTPASLNNILSKDVPIRNVLAFPPQPITSPLAIEAADSSFTGIDFVPDSFARGPVQRGAALYALEGDFGFSKSNATAPAPEVGHEIKLLNFSKVEEPLELKISRFAFNKTFEQAFVSPGFLHAFNRPTNVRFGPDGCAWVADYGAVRDFGQSDPDSKFVGDGNGPLVQIPGTGVIWRICPPGGGRPGGGDHGGDDNDHGGDDNR
;
A
#
# COMPACT_ATOMS: atom_id res chain seq x y z
N GLY A 1 24.03 3.20 17.46
CA GLY A 1 24.15 3.37 16.02
C GLY A 1 22.81 3.26 15.34
N SER A 2 22.69 3.83 14.14
CA SER A 2 21.45 3.74 13.35
C SER A 2 21.15 2.29 12.95
N GLY A 3 19.89 1.85 13.11
CA GLY A 3 19.45 0.49 12.78
C GLY A 3 19.99 -0.60 13.69
N GLN A 4 20.50 -0.25 14.86
CA GLN A 4 21.13 -1.21 15.78
C GLN A 4 20.15 -2.25 16.33
N ASP A 5 18.87 -1.96 16.34
CA ASP A 5 17.81 -2.85 16.81
C ASP A 5 17.08 -3.58 15.68
N ILE A 6 17.51 -3.37 14.44
CA ILE A 6 17.05 -4.15 13.28
C ILE A 6 17.92 -5.39 13.13
N VAL A 7 17.29 -6.55 13.18
CA VAL A 7 17.94 -7.85 12.95
C VAL A 7 17.87 -8.17 11.47
N VAL A 8 19.01 -8.54 10.89
CA VAL A 8 19.15 -9.01 9.50
C VAL A 8 20.00 -10.28 9.48
N PRO A 9 19.97 -11.08 8.40
CA PRO A 9 20.83 -12.25 8.29
C PRO A 9 22.31 -11.91 8.40
N PRO A 10 23.14 -12.84 8.88
CA PRO A 10 24.57 -12.62 9.05
C PRO A 10 25.25 -12.09 7.77
N GLY A 11 26.08 -11.07 7.93
CA GLY A 11 26.81 -10.42 6.85
C GLY A 11 26.08 -9.26 6.17
N PHE A 12 24.75 -9.20 6.24
CA PHE A 12 24.01 -8.01 5.78
C PHE A 12 24.22 -6.84 6.75
N LYS A 13 24.17 -5.62 6.21
CA LYS A 13 24.36 -4.39 6.98
C LYS A 13 23.23 -3.43 6.76
N VAL A 14 22.67 -2.93 7.85
CA VAL A 14 21.64 -1.87 7.86
C VAL A 14 22.31 -0.52 8.07
N SER A 15 21.88 0.49 7.35
CA SER A 15 22.29 1.88 7.54
C SER A 15 21.12 2.81 7.25
N VAL A 16 21.14 4.00 7.85
CA VAL A 16 20.25 5.10 7.49
C VAL A 16 20.85 5.83 6.29
N PHE A 17 20.08 5.91 5.20
CA PHE A 17 20.41 6.79 4.08
C PHE A 17 19.95 8.22 4.35
N LYS A 18 18.69 8.37 4.77
CA LYS A 18 18.11 9.67 5.10
C LYS A 18 17.08 9.51 6.22
N SER A 19 16.99 10.52 7.08
CA SER A 19 16.00 10.61 8.16
C SER A 19 15.42 12.02 8.23
N GLY A 20 14.43 12.21 9.09
CA GLY A 20 13.73 13.48 9.22
C GLY A 20 12.75 13.75 8.09
N LEU A 21 12.22 12.68 7.49
CA LEU A 21 11.29 12.74 6.37
C LEU A 21 9.84 12.75 6.83
N ASN A 22 8.95 13.22 5.97
CA ASN A 22 7.51 13.32 6.23
C ASN A 22 6.78 12.22 5.44
N PHE A 23 6.53 11.09 6.07
CA PHE A 23 5.69 10.02 5.53
C PHE A 23 6.14 9.48 4.16
N PRO A 24 7.40 9.02 4.00
CA PRO A 24 7.86 8.48 2.74
C PRO A 24 7.16 7.16 2.41
N THR A 25 6.66 7.02 1.17
CA THR A 25 5.98 5.83 0.67
C THR A 25 6.56 5.34 -0.65
N GLY A 26 7.08 6.22 -1.48
CA GLY A 26 7.59 5.89 -2.81
C GLY A 26 9.10 6.01 -2.93
N LEU A 27 9.70 5.07 -3.64
CA LEU A 27 11.13 5.04 -3.95
C LEU A 27 11.34 4.75 -5.44
N ALA A 28 12.15 5.58 -6.09
CA ALA A 28 12.61 5.32 -7.45
C ALA A 28 14.08 5.73 -7.62
N PHE A 29 14.72 5.17 -8.61
CA PHE A 29 16.12 5.43 -8.91
C PHE A 29 16.31 5.77 -10.38
N ARG A 30 17.22 6.66 -10.67
CA ARG A 30 17.59 7.02 -12.05
C ARG A 30 19.10 7.10 -12.18
N LYS A 31 19.66 6.37 -13.10
CA LYS A 31 21.10 6.46 -13.43
C LYS A 31 21.41 7.79 -14.11
N ILE A 32 22.48 8.44 -13.67
CA ILE A 32 23.02 9.67 -14.23
C ILE A 32 24.52 9.41 -14.49
N GLY A 33 24.84 8.94 -15.67
CA GLY A 33 26.20 8.51 -15.98
C GLY A 33 26.64 7.35 -15.07
N ALA A 34 27.76 7.53 -14.36
CA ALA A 34 28.30 6.54 -13.40
C ALA A 34 27.66 6.60 -12.02
N THR A 35 26.76 7.55 -11.78
CA THR A 35 26.07 7.76 -10.50
C THR A 35 24.57 7.50 -10.65
N PHE A 36 23.83 7.68 -9.58
CA PHE A 36 22.37 7.64 -9.63
C PHE A 36 21.74 8.65 -8.68
N GLU A 37 20.55 9.06 -9.00
CA GLU A 37 19.68 9.83 -8.14
C GLU A 37 18.66 8.92 -7.44
N VAL A 38 18.32 9.29 -6.23
CA VAL A 38 17.30 8.64 -5.39
C VAL A 38 16.12 9.59 -5.26
N TYR A 39 14.96 9.14 -5.70
CA TYR A 39 13.70 9.86 -5.60
C TYR A 39 12.90 9.29 -4.44
N VAL A 40 12.53 10.12 -3.50
CA VAL A 40 11.73 9.76 -2.33
C VAL A 40 10.44 10.56 -2.38
N LEU A 41 9.33 9.85 -2.52
CA LEU A 41 8.00 10.45 -2.46
C LEU A 41 7.55 10.53 -1.00
N GLU A 42 7.27 11.74 -0.54
CA GLU A 42 6.57 12.00 0.72
C GLU A 42 5.07 12.07 0.44
N SER A 43 4.29 11.22 1.10
CA SER A 43 2.89 10.97 0.73
C SER A 43 1.93 12.12 1.04
N GLY A 44 2.29 12.99 1.97
CA GLY A 44 1.37 13.99 2.48
C GLY A 44 0.31 13.40 3.43
N HIS A 45 -0.91 13.87 3.32
CA HIS A 45 -2.03 13.43 4.15
C HIS A 45 -2.51 12.04 3.74
N GLY A 46 -2.12 11.02 4.45
CA GLY A 46 -2.47 9.62 4.14
C GLY A 46 -3.56 9.01 5.01
N LEU A 47 -3.83 9.57 6.18
CA LEU A 47 -4.76 9.01 7.14
C LEU A 47 -5.93 9.97 7.42
N PRO A 48 -7.17 9.47 7.52
CA PRO A 48 -8.36 10.28 7.75
C PRO A 48 -8.44 10.75 9.20
N SER A 49 -7.62 11.74 9.56
CA SER A 49 -7.62 12.32 10.90
C SER A 49 -7.56 13.84 10.83
N ARG A 50 -8.34 14.52 11.65
CA ARG A 50 -8.29 15.98 11.78
C ARG A 50 -6.93 16.49 12.25
N CYS A 51 -6.14 15.67 12.89
CA CYS A 51 -4.77 16.01 13.28
C CYS A 51 -3.80 16.06 12.09
N ASN A 52 -4.18 15.53 10.96
CA ASN A 52 -3.35 15.42 9.77
C ASN A 52 -3.64 16.52 8.74
N ASP A 53 -4.39 17.55 9.08
CA ASP A 53 -4.64 18.67 8.18
C ASP A 53 -3.75 19.87 8.50
N GLU A 54 -3.67 20.80 7.56
CA GLU A 54 -2.83 22.00 7.66
C GLU A 54 -3.26 22.95 8.78
N ASN A 55 -4.50 22.83 9.25
CA ASN A 55 -5.07 23.66 10.32
C ASN A 55 -4.96 22.98 11.69
N SER A 56 -4.41 21.76 11.74
CA SER A 56 -4.28 21.03 12.98
C SER A 56 -3.37 21.74 13.98
N SER A 57 -3.82 21.83 15.22
CA SER A 57 -3.00 22.32 16.33
C SER A 57 -1.78 21.44 16.62
N VAL A 58 -1.82 20.18 16.19
CA VAL A 58 -0.71 19.22 16.35
C VAL A 58 0.50 19.63 15.52
N VAL A 59 0.28 20.18 14.33
CA VAL A 59 1.35 20.66 13.43
C VAL A 59 1.58 22.16 13.49
N GLY A 60 0.89 22.87 14.39
CA GLY A 60 1.11 24.30 14.61
C GLY A 60 0.63 25.21 13.48
N GLY A 61 -0.31 24.76 12.64
CA GLY A 61 -0.86 25.58 11.56
C GLY A 61 0.13 25.83 10.41
N ILE A 62 1.02 24.90 10.13
CA ILE A 62 1.97 25.00 9.01
C ILE A 62 1.21 24.91 7.70
N THR A 63 1.37 25.90 6.83
CA THR A 63 0.64 26.03 5.56
C THR A 63 1.56 26.12 4.35
N GLY A 64 0.99 25.90 3.16
CA GLY A 64 1.70 26.05 1.90
C GLY A 64 2.80 25.00 1.69
N ALA A 65 3.88 25.40 1.02
CA ALA A 65 4.98 24.52 0.65
C ALA A 65 5.80 23.95 1.82
N GLN A 66 5.57 24.43 3.02
CA GLN A 66 6.18 23.93 4.27
C GLN A 66 5.30 22.91 4.98
N ASN A 67 4.06 22.73 4.52
CA ASN A 67 3.12 21.79 5.13
C ASN A 67 3.58 20.35 4.92
N PRO A 68 3.85 19.57 5.99
CA PRO A 68 4.28 18.18 5.88
C PRO A 68 3.20 17.27 5.29
N PHE A 69 1.94 17.69 5.27
CA PHE A 69 0.81 16.96 4.72
C PHE A 69 0.51 17.28 3.25
N THR A 70 1.38 18.03 2.59
CA THR A 70 1.34 18.23 1.14
C THR A 70 2.38 17.34 0.48
N PRO A 71 1.99 16.46 -0.47
CA PRO A 71 2.94 15.57 -1.13
C PRO A 71 4.03 16.34 -1.88
N ASP A 72 5.23 15.76 -1.85
CA ASP A 72 6.34 16.18 -2.71
C ASP A 72 7.34 15.04 -2.96
N ILE A 73 8.30 15.27 -3.83
CA ILE A 73 9.38 14.34 -4.11
C ILE A 73 10.71 14.99 -3.74
N LEU A 74 11.44 14.38 -2.83
CA LEU A 74 12.79 14.76 -2.50
C LEU A 74 13.77 13.99 -3.37
N VAL A 75 14.67 14.68 -4.06
CA VAL A 75 15.69 14.07 -4.90
C VAL A 75 17.05 14.19 -4.22
N PHE A 76 17.69 13.05 -4.04
CA PHE A 76 19.02 12.95 -3.43
C PHE A 76 20.03 12.37 -4.41
N GLY A 77 21.29 12.77 -4.28
CA GLY A 77 22.40 12.03 -4.84
C GLY A 77 22.62 10.72 -4.06
N GLN A 78 23.35 9.78 -4.64
CA GLN A 78 23.70 8.49 -4.01
C GLN A 78 24.40 8.63 -2.64
N ASN A 79 24.99 9.79 -2.36
CA ASN A 79 25.66 10.12 -1.10
C ASN A 79 24.72 10.73 -0.04
N GLY A 80 23.41 10.83 -0.32
CA GLY A 80 22.40 11.39 0.59
C GLY A 80 22.29 12.92 0.60
N ASN A 81 23.05 13.63 -0.24
CA ASN A 81 22.92 15.07 -0.39
C ASN A 81 21.63 15.40 -1.15
N LYS A 82 20.79 16.26 -0.58
CA LYS A 82 19.56 16.73 -1.23
C LYS A 82 19.94 17.62 -2.42
N LEU A 83 19.43 17.28 -3.58
CA LEU A 83 19.67 18.00 -4.83
C LEU A 83 18.55 18.99 -5.13
N ARG A 84 17.28 18.56 -4.98
CA ARG A 84 16.10 19.37 -5.29
C ARG A 84 14.82 18.77 -4.68
N THR A 85 13.74 19.52 -4.75
CA THR A 85 12.39 19.09 -4.42
C THR A 85 11.50 19.27 -5.64
N LEU A 86 10.70 18.25 -5.96
CA LEU A 86 9.80 18.24 -7.11
C LEU A 86 8.34 18.17 -6.66
N GLY A 87 7.43 18.60 -7.52
CA GLY A 87 6.00 18.37 -7.33
C GLY A 87 5.31 19.24 -6.30
N LYS A 88 6.01 20.18 -5.67
CA LYS A 88 5.35 21.12 -4.74
C LYS A 88 4.30 21.94 -5.45
N PRO A 89 3.11 22.10 -4.82
CA PRO A 89 2.11 23.02 -5.33
C PRO A 89 2.67 24.42 -5.49
N THR A 90 2.35 25.04 -6.61
CA THR A 90 2.67 26.44 -6.88
C THR A 90 1.39 27.25 -6.95
N SER A 91 1.51 28.58 -6.94
CA SER A 91 0.39 29.49 -7.17
C SER A 91 -0.31 29.28 -8.53
N LEU A 92 0.37 28.57 -9.45
CA LEU A 92 -0.16 28.20 -10.77
C LEU A 92 -0.81 26.80 -10.80
N GLY A 93 -0.85 26.07 -9.68
CA GLY A 93 -1.48 24.75 -9.59
C GLY A 93 -0.72 23.61 -10.29
N VAL A 94 0.57 23.77 -10.58
CA VAL A 94 1.41 22.77 -11.28
C VAL A 94 2.13 21.85 -10.31
N GLY A 95 1.47 21.39 -9.26
CA GLY A 95 2.01 20.48 -8.25
C GLY A 95 1.10 19.30 -7.96
N PHE A 96 1.49 18.50 -6.98
CA PHE A 96 0.62 17.51 -6.38
C PHE A 96 -0.61 18.15 -5.75
N GLN A 97 -1.67 17.37 -5.60
CA GLN A 97 -2.86 17.78 -4.87
C GLN A 97 -2.51 18.04 -3.40
N PRO A 98 -3.08 19.08 -2.77
CA PRO A 98 -2.55 19.57 -1.50
C PRO A 98 -2.70 18.64 -0.31
N SER A 99 -3.66 17.73 -0.33
CA SER A 99 -3.96 16.89 0.84
C SER A 99 -3.49 15.44 0.73
N GLY A 100 -2.98 15.00 -0.43
CA GLY A 100 -2.54 13.61 -0.58
C GLY A 100 -3.64 12.56 -0.37
N PRO A 101 -3.29 11.29 -0.24
CA PRO A 101 -1.93 10.76 -0.35
C PRO A 101 -1.42 10.71 -1.78
N ALA A 102 -0.13 10.88 -1.95
CA ALA A 102 0.61 10.41 -3.09
C ALA A 102 1.34 9.14 -2.63
N VAL A 103 1.13 8.00 -3.30
CA VAL A 103 1.53 6.71 -2.75
C VAL A 103 2.79 6.15 -3.38
N ASP A 104 2.91 6.20 -4.70
CA ASP A 104 4.05 5.60 -5.39
C ASP A 104 4.64 6.51 -6.45
N ILE A 105 5.91 6.26 -6.72
CA ILE A 105 6.69 6.91 -7.76
C ILE A 105 7.47 5.85 -8.53
N ALA A 106 7.44 5.91 -9.85
CA ALA A 106 8.10 4.91 -10.68
C ALA A 106 8.63 5.54 -11.98
N VAL A 107 9.76 5.04 -12.45
CA VAL A 107 10.35 5.43 -13.74
C VAL A 107 9.95 4.39 -14.79
N GLU A 108 9.40 4.86 -15.91
CA GLU A 108 8.82 4.03 -16.99
C GLU A 108 9.75 2.91 -17.48
N ASN A 109 11.03 3.20 -17.65
CA ASN A 109 12.05 2.23 -18.08
C ASN A 109 13.00 1.83 -16.95
N GLY A 110 12.52 1.91 -15.69
CA GLY A 110 13.34 1.66 -14.52
C GLY A 110 14.52 2.62 -14.41
N VAL A 111 15.63 2.14 -13.88
CA VAL A 111 16.80 2.99 -13.58
C VAL A 111 17.46 3.64 -14.79
N ASN A 112 17.19 3.16 -15.99
CA ASN A 112 17.80 3.69 -17.23
C ASN A 112 17.13 4.97 -17.74
N GLY A 113 16.08 5.43 -17.07
CA GLY A 113 15.37 6.65 -17.41
C GLY A 113 14.10 6.40 -18.21
N GLY A 114 13.38 7.47 -18.49
CA GLY A 114 12.04 7.48 -19.05
C GLY A 114 11.21 8.52 -18.32
N ARG A 115 9.91 8.51 -18.54
CA ARG A 115 9.00 9.38 -17.81
C ARG A 115 8.95 8.97 -16.34
N LEU A 116 8.89 9.95 -15.46
CA LEU A 116 8.66 9.75 -14.04
C LEU A 116 7.17 9.85 -13.78
N PHE A 117 6.57 8.79 -13.27
CA PHE A 117 5.16 8.72 -12.93
C PHE A 117 4.97 8.71 -11.42
N ALA A 118 3.84 9.24 -10.98
CA ALA A 118 3.40 9.13 -9.59
C ALA A 118 1.87 8.95 -9.53
N THR A 119 1.40 8.31 -8.46
CA THR A 119 0.00 8.37 -8.06
C THR A 119 -0.22 9.56 -7.16
N ASP A 120 -1.32 10.27 -7.36
CA ASP A 120 -1.63 11.50 -6.66
C ASP A 120 -3.13 11.58 -6.39
N SER A 121 -3.50 11.62 -5.13
CA SER A 121 -4.88 11.66 -4.67
C SER A 121 -5.11 12.87 -3.79
N ASN A 122 -6.38 13.30 -3.69
CA ASN A 122 -6.80 14.27 -2.71
C ASN A 122 -7.91 13.63 -1.86
N GLN A 123 -7.52 12.78 -0.93
CA GLN A 123 -8.44 11.96 -0.15
C GLN A 123 -9.33 12.79 0.76
N SER A 124 -8.93 14.00 1.14
CA SER A 124 -9.78 14.90 1.92
C SER A 124 -11.05 15.33 1.17
N LEU A 125 -11.05 15.32 -0.15
CA LEU A 125 -12.23 15.62 -0.96
C LEU A 125 -13.30 14.54 -0.89
N ARG A 126 -12.96 13.35 -0.42
CA ARG A 126 -13.90 12.26 -0.18
C ARG A 126 -15.07 12.70 0.72
N THR A 127 -14.79 13.44 1.77
CA THR A 127 -15.79 13.93 2.72
C THR A 127 -16.73 14.99 2.15
N THR A 128 -16.38 15.59 1.02
CA THR A 128 -17.21 16.58 0.31
C THR A 128 -18.05 15.98 -0.82
N GLY A 129 -18.01 14.64 -0.97
CA GLY A 129 -18.74 13.93 -2.03
C GLY A 129 -18.03 13.86 -3.37
N ASN A 130 -16.78 14.31 -3.47
CA ASN A 130 -15.95 14.11 -4.65
C ASN A 130 -15.12 12.83 -4.50
N ASN A 131 -15.62 11.74 -5.08
CA ASN A 131 -15.04 10.40 -4.96
C ASN A 131 -14.07 10.04 -6.07
N ASN A 132 -13.81 10.95 -7.01
CA ASN A 132 -13.00 10.71 -8.19
C ASN A 132 -11.87 11.74 -8.28
N SER A 133 -11.14 11.93 -7.18
CA SER A 133 -10.03 12.88 -7.08
C SER A 133 -8.65 12.27 -7.32
N SER A 134 -8.55 10.93 -7.40
CA SER A 134 -7.29 10.26 -7.69
C SER A 134 -6.87 10.44 -9.15
N ARG A 135 -5.57 10.55 -9.35
CA ARG A 135 -4.97 10.68 -10.68
C ARG A 135 -3.61 10.01 -10.75
N ILE A 136 -3.21 9.65 -11.94
CA ILE A 136 -1.83 9.29 -12.27
C ILE A 136 -1.24 10.50 -13.01
N VAL A 137 -0.05 10.89 -12.60
CA VAL A 137 0.64 12.07 -13.15
C VAL A 137 2.03 11.70 -13.66
N THR A 138 2.56 12.51 -14.58
CA THR A 138 3.99 12.57 -14.86
C THR A 138 4.60 13.75 -14.13
N VAL A 139 5.84 13.59 -13.70
CA VAL A 139 6.60 14.66 -13.03
C VAL A 139 7.87 14.93 -13.82
N ASP A 140 8.09 16.17 -14.20
CA ASP A 140 9.36 16.55 -14.83
C ASP A 140 10.49 16.43 -13.79
N PRO A 141 11.52 15.60 -14.03
CA PRO A 141 12.55 15.32 -13.02
C PRO A 141 13.48 16.49 -12.74
N MET A 142 13.45 17.54 -13.57
CA MET A 142 14.30 18.74 -13.41
C MET A 142 13.52 19.93 -12.88
N THR A 143 12.33 20.20 -13.44
CA THR A 143 11.52 21.36 -13.08
C THR A 143 10.52 21.07 -11.96
N GLY A 144 10.16 19.80 -11.76
CA GLY A 144 9.14 19.39 -10.80
C GLY A 144 7.70 19.65 -11.25
N THR A 145 7.50 20.04 -12.52
CA THR A 145 6.16 20.24 -13.07
C THR A 145 5.38 18.94 -13.09
N VAL A 146 4.21 18.94 -12.48
CA VAL A 146 3.27 17.81 -12.45
C VAL A 146 2.27 17.96 -13.59
N THR A 147 2.19 16.94 -14.44
CA THR A 147 1.27 16.93 -15.57
C THR A 147 0.31 15.73 -15.42
N PRO A 148 -1.01 15.94 -15.41
CA PRO A 148 -1.98 14.86 -15.39
C PRO A 148 -1.80 13.91 -16.57
N PHE A 149 -1.80 12.60 -16.30
CA PHE A 149 -1.77 11.54 -17.31
C PHE A 149 -3.11 10.81 -17.39
N ILE A 150 -3.68 10.42 -16.25
CA ILE A 150 -5.04 9.90 -16.10
C ILE A 150 -5.66 10.60 -14.90
N THR A 151 -6.89 11.09 -15.03
CA THR A 151 -7.63 11.78 -13.98
C THR A 151 -9.00 11.14 -13.77
N GLY A 152 -9.67 11.54 -12.68
CA GLY A 152 -11.03 11.09 -12.40
C GLY A 152 -11.09 9.65 -11.90
N LEU A 153 -10.00 9.15 -11.30
CA LEU A 153 -9.96 7.81 -10.72
C LEU A 153 -10.63 7.81 -9.33
N PRO A 154 -11.26 6.69 -8.95
CA PRO A 154 -11.90 6.57 -7.64
C PRO A 154 -10.96 6.91 -6.48
N THR A 155 -11.52 7.58 -5.47
CA THR A 155 -10.84 7.91 -4.22
C THR A 155 -11.78 7.55 -3.08
N GLY A 156 -11.69 6.34 -2.64
CA GLY A 156 -12.52 5.83 -1.56
C GLY A 156 -11.74 5.62 -0.27
N ASP A 157 -11.97 4.49 0.32
CA ASP A 157 -11.21 4.02 1.48
C ASP A 157 -9.72 3.91 1.11
N HIS A 158 -9.45 3.45 -0.10
CA HIS A 158 -8.12 3.44 -0.71
C HIS A 158 -8.13 4.13 -2.08
N PRO A 159 -7.08 4.91 -2.39
CA PRO A 159 -6.96 5.62 -3.65
C PRO A 159 -6.27 4.78 -4.75
N SER A 160 -5.74 5.45 -5.78
CA SER A 160 -4.77 4.85 -6.70
C SER A 160 -3.41 4.76 -6.01
N GLU A 161 -2.77 3.60 -6.06
CA GLU A 161 -1.60 3.30 -5.26
C GLU A 161 -0.39 2.90 -6.09
N GLN A 162 0.17 1.69 -5.94
CA GLN A 162 1.43 1.36 -6.60
C GLN A 162 1.31 1.20 -8.12
N LEU A 163 2.42 1.51 -8.79
CA LEU A 163 2.58 1.51 -10.24
C LEU A 163 3.52 0.39 -10.70
N ALA A 164 3.19 -0.24 -11.82
CA ALA A 164 4.08 -1.16 -12.51
C ALA A 164 3.99 -0.96 -14.03
N PHE A 165 5.03 -1.38 -14.77
CA PHE A 165 5.10 -1.24 -16.22
C PHE A 165 5.43 -2.56 -16.87
N LYS A 166 4.74 -2.87 -17.99
CA LYS A 166 5.07 -4.01 -18.84
C LYS A 166 4.66 -3.73 -20.29
N GLY A 167 5.62 -3.81 -21.19
CA GLY A 167 5.38 -3.45 -22.59
C GLY A 167 4.90 -2.00 -22.74
N ASN A 168 3.82 -1.80 -23.48
CA ASN A 168 3.22 -0.47 -23.69
C ASN A 168 2.11 -0.15 -22.66
N PHE A 169 2.15 -0.74 -21.48
CA PHE A 169 1.13 -0.55 -20.46
C PHE A 169 1.71 -0.07 -19.14
N ILE A 170 1.01 0.88 -18.54
CA ILE A 170 1.08 1.19 -17.12
C ILE A 170 -0.01 0.42 -16.39
N TYR A 171 0.34 -0.18 -15.28
CA TYR A 171 -0.56 -0.89 -14.37
C TYR A 171 -0.58 -0.15 -13.04
N TRP A 172 -1.72 -0.12 -12.38
CA TRP A 172 -1.80 0.43 -11.02
C TRP A 172 -2.86 -0.29 -10.20
N THR A 173 -2.66 -0.24 -8.92
CA THR A 173 -3.69 -0.61 -7.96
C THR A 173 -4.70 0.51 -7.84
N GLN A 174 -5.96 0.16 -8.07
CA GLN A 174 -7.10 1.00 -7.74
C GLN A 174 -7.76 0.42 -6.50
N GLY A 175 -7.55 1.02 -5.34
CA GLY A 175 -8.10 0.54 -4.08
C GLY A 175 -9.64 0.64 -4.03
N SER A 176 -10.24 -0.09 -3.12
CA SER A 176 -11.69 -0.12 -2.96
C SER A 176 -12.25 1.19 -2.40
N THR A 177 -13.49 1.49 -2.74
CA THR A 177 -14.22 2.64 -2.19
C THR A 177 -14.59 2.42 -0.72
N THR A 178 -14.84 1.16 -0.32
CA THR A 178 -15.24 0.82 1.05
C THR A 178 -14.29 -0.19 1.68
N ASN A 179 -14.38 -0.34 3.00
CA ASN A 179 -13.62 -1.36 3.73
C ASN A 179 -13.99 -2.79 3.29
N SER A 180 -15.27 -3.10 3.15
CA SER A 180 -15.72 -4.47 2.94
C SER A 180 -16.96 -4.60 2.04
N GLY A 181 -17.07 -3.74 1.03
CA GLY A 181 -18.12 -3.82 0.01
C GLY A 181 -19.39 -3.07 0.34
N VAL A 182 -19.48 -2.40 1.49
CA VAL A 182 -20.70 -1.68 1.95
C VAL A 182 -20.34 -0.26 2.38
N VAL A 183 -21.00 0.73 1.79
CA VAL A 183 -20.80 2.14 2.16
C VAL A 183 -21.36 2.41 3.55
N GLY A 184 -20.55 3.03 4.40
CA GLY A 184 -20.91 3.47 5.73
C GLY A 184 -20.60 4.94 5.97
N ARG A 185 -20.74 5.36 7.23
CA ARG A 185 -20.43 6.73 7.64
C ARG A 185 -18.94 7.04 7.57
N ASP A 186 -18.09 6.05 7.74
CA ASP A 186 -16.65 6.12 7.54
C ASP A 186 -16.26 6.54 6.10
N ASN A 187 -17.15 6.36 5.14
CA ASN A 187 -17.02 6.84 3.77
C ASN A 187 -17.61 8.24 3.57
N GLY A 188 -17.81 9.02 4.64
CA GLY A 188 -18.26 10.40 4.58
C GLY A 188 -19.74 10.60 4.28
N ASN A 189 -20.62 9.65 4.62
CA ASN A 189 -22.06 9.68 4.28
C ASN A 189 -22.31 9.82 2.77
N GLY A 190 -21.44 9.28 1.95
CA GLY A 190 -21.37 9.55 0.53
C GLY A 190 -22.59 9.08 -0.25
N ALA A 191 -23.52 9.98 -0.52
CA ALA A 191 -24.69 9.69 -1.35
C ALA A 191 -24.33 9.19 -2.76
N ASN A 192 -23.09 9.40 -3.19
CA ASN A 192 -22.58 9.04 -4.51
C ASN A 192 -21.41 8.07 -4.46
N GLN A 193 -21.03 7.60 -3.27
CA GLN A 193 -19.96 6.61 -3.13
C GLN A 193 -20.54 5.19 -3.20
N GLN A 194 -19.87 4.34 -3.93
CA GLN A 194 -20.08 2.90 -3.93
C GLN A 194 -18.90 2.23 -4.63
N ASP A 195 -18.62 1.01 -4.25
CA ASP A 195 -17.72 0.18 -5.03
C ASP A 195 -18.31 -0.12 -6.40
N ILE A 196 -17.46 -0.20 -7.42
CA ILE A 196 -17.85 -0.50 -8.80
C ILE A 196 -17.16 -1.79 -9.20
N PRO A 197 -17.90 -2.86 -9.52
CA PRO A 197 -17.31 -4.14 -9.88
C PRO A 197 -16.70 -4.10 -11.29
N CYS A 198 -15.68 -4.93 -11.52
CA CYS A 198 -15.09 -5.08 -12.86
C CYS A 198 -15.79 -6.14 -13.74
N GLN A 199 -16.74 -6.86 -13.18
CA GLN A 199 -17.64 -7.80 -13.87
C GLN A 199 -19.05 -7.61 -13.34
N ASP A 200 -20.07 -8.05 -14.10
CA ASP A 200 -21.43 -8.08 -13.60
C ASP A 200 -21.52 -8.98 -12.38
N ILE A 201 -22.15 -8.49 -11.31
CA ILE A 201 -22.35 -9.22 -10.07
C ILE A 201 -23.81 -9.26 -9.67
N LYS A 202 -24.19 -10.29 -8.91
CA LYS A 202 -25.48 -10.38 -8.27
C LYS A 202 -25.33 -10.21 -6.77
N LEU A 203 -26.02 -9.23 -6.20
CA LEU A 203 -26.03 -9.00 -4.75
C LEU A 203 -26.78 -10.13 -4.03
N SER A 204 -26.37 -10.39 -2.78
CA SER A 204 -27.16 -11.21 -1.88
C SER A 204 -28.44 -10.47 -1.43
N ASP A 205 -29.30 -11.15 -0.69
CA ASP A 205 -30.47 -10.51 -0.06
C ASP A 205 -30.11 -9.76 1.23
N ASN A 206 -28.83 -9.78 1.65
CA ASN A 206 -28.39 -9.12 2.86
C ASN A 206 -28.35 -7.60 2.70
N VAL A 207 -28.76 -6.91 3.75
CA VAL A 207 -28.55 -5.48 3.97
C VAL A 207 -27.82 -5.28 5.29
N PHE A 208 -27.07 -4.20 5.39
CA PHE A 208 -26.14 -3.94 6.50
C PHE A 208 -26.50 -2.62 7.17
N ASP A 209 -26.37 -2.57 8.48
CA ASP A 209 -26.49 -1.32 9.22
C ASP A 209 -25.27 -0.43 8.92
N SER A 210 -25.53 0.65 8.22
CA SER A 210 -24.51 1.63 7.83
C SER A 210 -24.42 2.83 8.76
N GLY A 211 -25.09 2.75 9.90
CA GLY A 211 -25.16 3.82 10.88
C GLY A 211 -26.25 4.87 10.57
N GLY A 212 -26.58 5.69 11.58
CA GLY A 212 -27.59 6.72 11.45
C GLY A 212 -28.99 6.22 11.04
N GLY A 213 -29.31 4.98 11.34
CA GLY A 213 -30.59 4.33 10.97
C GLY A 213 -30.71 3.99 9.49
N LYS A 214 -29.62 3.89 8.76
CA LYS A 214 -29.59 3.55 7.34
C LYS A 214 -29.16 2.11 7.12
N MET A 215 -29.94 1.40 6.31
CA MET A 215 -29.58 0.06 5.82
C MET A 215 -29.11 0.15 4.38
N THR A 216 -27.97 -0.47 4.07
CA THR A 216 -27.32 -0.38 2.74
C THR A 216 -27.01 -1.78 2.21
N SER A 217 -27.29 -2.04 0.94
CA SER A 217 -26.77 -3.22 0.24
C SER A 217 -25.32 -3.00 -0.14
N GLY A 218 -24.57 -4.08 -0.32
CA GLY A 218 -23.25 -3.99 -0.92
C GLY A 218 -23.30 -3.34 -2.31
N TYR A 219 -22.18 -2.76 -2.75
CA TYR A 219 -22.08 -2.08 -4.05
C TYR A 219 -23.21 -1.08 -4.34
N SER A 220 -23.68 -0.42 -3.28
CA SER A 220 -24.79 0.53 -3.33
C SER A 220 -24.44 1.81 -2.59
N PRO A 221 -24.99 2.97 -2.97
CA PRO A 221 -24.83 4.20 -2.22
C PRO A 221 -25.36 4.08 -0.80
N PHE A 222 -24.87 4.94 0.09
CA PHE A 222 -25.28 4.98 1.51
C PHE A 222 -26.82 5.04 1.67
N GLY A 223 -27.36 4.14 2.46
CA GLY A 223 -28.80 4.06 2.74
C GLY A 223 -29.65 3.51 1.59
N VAL A 224 -29.04 3.00 0.52
CA VAL A 224 -29.76 2.39 -0.60
C VAL A 224 -29.77 0.87 -0.47
N GLN A 225 -30.96 0.30 -0.48
CA GLN A 225 -31.17 -1.14 -0.40
C GLN A 225 -31.55 -1.70 -1.78
N ARG A 226 -30.81 -2.69 -2.24
CA ARG A 226 -31.01 -3.38 -3.52
C ARG A 226 -30.78 -4.89 -3.37
N PRO A 227 -31.50 -5.57 -2.45
CA PRO A 227 -31.31 -7.00 -2.23
C PRO A 227 -31.54 -7.79 -3.53
N GLY A 228 -30.67 -8.73 -3.84
CA GLY A 228 -30.76 -9.58 -5.02
C GLY A 228 -30.55 -8.89 -6.38
N ALA A 229 -30.23 -7.59 -6.40
CA ALA A 229 -30.06 -6.84 -7.64
C ALA A 229 -28.81 -7.28 -8.42
N ILE A 230 -28.85 -7.09 -9.74
CA ILE A 230 -27.66 -7.17 -10.60
C ILE A 230 -27.01 -5.79 -10.62
N VAL A 231 -25.72 -5.73 -10.29
CA VAL A 231 -24.89 -4.55 -10.43
C VAL A 231 -23.99 -4.79 -11.64
N PRO A 232 -24.11 -3.95 -12.68
CA PRO A 232 -23.33 -4.13 -13.89
C PRO A 232 -21.89 -3.70 -13.68
N ALA A 233 -20.99 -4.35 -14.40
CA ALA A 233 -19.59 -4.01 -14.48
C ALA A 233 -19.36 -2.55 -14.91
N PHE A 234 -18.17 -2.05 -14.60
CA PHE A 234 -17.65 -0.87 -15.25
C PHE A 234 -17.80 -1.00 -16.78
N ASP A 235 -18.37 0.01 -17.37
CA ASP A 235 -18.51 0.11 -18.82
C ASP A 235 -18.25 1.56 -19.24
N SER A 236 -17.13 1.76 -19.93
CA SER A 236 -16.73 3.09 -20.40
C SER A 236 -17.72 3.71 -21.38
N ALA A 237 -18.42 2.89 -22.18
CA ALA A 237 -19.42 3.36 -23.12
C ALA A 237 -20.68 3.88 -22.43
N LEU A 238 -20.98 3.38 -21.25
CA LEU A 238 -22.12 3.80 -20.44
C LEU A 238 -21.75 4.86 -19.39
N HIS A 239 -20.51 5.34 -19.38
CA HIS A 239 -20.00 6.36 -18.43
C HIS A 239 -20.23 6.04 -16.96
N ARG A 240 -20.13 4.76 -16.56
CA ARG A 240 -20.39 4.32 -15.17
C ARG A 240 -19.21 4.51 -14.23
N GLY A 241 -18.14 5.18 -14.67
CA GLY A 241 -16.93 5.31 -13.90
C GLY A 241 -15.99 4.12 -14.05
N VAL A 242 -14.87 4.16 -13.37
CA VAL A 242 -13.82 3.13 -13.39
C VAL A 242 -14.09 2.15 -12.25
N CYS A 243 -13.94 0.84 -12.49
CA CYS A 243 -14.07 -0.15 -11.41
C CYS A 243 -12.92 0.00 -10.40
N ASP A 244 -13.21 -0.38 -9.17
CA ASP A 244 -12.28 -0.30 -8.04
C ASP A 244 -12.04 -1.68 -7.40
N GLY A 245 -11.27 -1.72 -6.33
CA GLY A 245 -10.83 -2.99 -5.77
C GLY A 245 -10.11 -3.86 -6.80
N SER A 246 -9.22 -3.26 -7.60
CA SER A 246 -8.75 -3.86 -8.85
C SER A 246 -7.30 -3.47 -9.18
N ILE A 247 -6.73 -4.23 -10.11
CA ILE A 247 -5.54 -3.83 -10.86
C ILE A 247 -6.03 -3.39 -12.23
N LEU A 248 -5.81 -2.13 -12.54
CA LEU A 248 -6.14 -1.53 -13.82
C LEU A 248 -4.88 -1.34 -14.66
N ARG A 249 -5.06 -1.25 -15.98
CA ARG A 249 -3.97 -0.86 -16.88
C ARG A 249 -4.46 0.10 -17.96
N ALA A 250 -3.54 0.86 -18.53
CA ALA A 250 -3.79 1.75 -19.66
C ALA A 250 -2.57 1.83 -20.59
N ARG A 251 -2.78 2.24 -21.83
CA ARG A 251 -1.69 2.35 -22.81
C ARG A 251 -0.85 3.60 -22.57
N LEU A 252 0.47 3.42 -22.47
CA LEU A 252 1.44 4.51 -22.26
C LEU A 252 1.55 5.47 -23.44
N ASN A 253 1.40 4.97 -24.66
CA ASN A 253 1.59 5.75 -25.89
C ASN A 253 0.28 6.21 -26.54
N SER A 254 -0.84 6.14 -25.80
CA SER A 254 -2.12 6.68 -26.29
C SER A 254 -2.14 8.20 -26.16
N SER A 255 -2.74 8.87 -27.13
CA SER A 255 -3.05 10.31 -27.02
C SER A 255 -4.14 10.61 -25.99
N ASN A 256 -4.94 9.61 -25.64
CA ASN A 256 -5.92 9.67 -24.56
C ASN A 256 -5.82 8.38 -23.70
N PRO A 257 -4.87 8.29 -22.77
CA PRO A 257 -4.68 7.10 -21.96
C PRO A 257 -5.92 6.68 -21.18
N ALA A 258 -6.70 7.63 -20.69
CA ALA A 258 -7.92 7.36 -19.93
C ALA A 258 -8.96 6.55 -20.72
N SER A 259 -9.04 6.73 -22.05
CA SER A 259 -9.93 5.94 -22.90
C SER A 259 -9.47 4.49 -23.13
N THR A 260 -8.28 4.14 -22.69
CA THR A 260 -7.69 2.82 -22.84
C THR A 260 -7.65 2.02 -21.53
N ILE A 261 -8.28 2.54 -20.49
CA ILE A 261 -8.34 1.87 -19.19
C ILE A 261 -9.12 0.58 -19.33
N GLU A 262 -8.52 -0.50 -18.87
CA GLU A 262 -9.16 -1.80 -18.79
C GLU A 262 -8.78 -2.51 -17.49
N PRO A 263 -9.67 -3.30 -16.88
CA PRO A 263 -9.35 -4.11 -15.71
C PRO A 263 -8.46 -5.28 -16.13
N PHE A 264 -7.42 -5.53 -15.33
CA PHE A 264 -6.53 -6.67 -15.50
C PHE A 264 -6.90 -7.81 -14.55
N SER A 265 -7.19 -7.46 -13.30
CA SER A 265 -7.54 -8.37 -12.22
C SER A 265 -8.33 -7.58 -11.16
N TRP A 266 -9.18 -8.22 -10.37
CA TRP A 266 -10.00 -7.52 -9.38
C TRP A 266 -10.42 -8.39 -8.19
N GLY A 267 -11.16 -7.82 -7.26
CA GLY A 267 -11.58 -8.48 -6.04
C GLY A 267 -10.53 -8.37 -4.95
N TYR A 268 -9.91 -7.20 -4.85
CA TYR A 268 -9.01 -6.80 -3.77
C TYR A 268 -9.65 -5.67 -2.95
N ARG A 269 -9.43 -5.64 -1.64
CA ARG A 269 -9.73 -4.44 -0.87
C ARG A 269 -8.70 -3.37 -1.16
N ASN A 270 -7.46 -3.67 -0.87
CA ASN A 270 -6.33 -2.81 -1.10
C ASN A 270 -5.14 -3.64 -1.60
N GLY A 271 -5.05 -3.86 -2.90
CA GLY A 271 -3.92 -4.55 -3.53
C GLY A 271 -2.67 -3.66 -3.58
N TYR A 272 -2.29 -3.06 -2.47
CA TYR A 272 -1.29 -1.99 -2.36
C TYR A 272 0.03 -2.32 -3.04
N ALA A 273 0.66 -3.42 -2.66
CA ALA A 273 1.96 -3.82 -3.20
C ALA A 273 1.82 -4.44 -4.60
N LEU A 274 2.57 -3.93 -5.56
CA LEU A 274 2.45 -4.31 -6.97
C LEU A 274 3.84 -4.45 -7.63
N ARG A 275 4.16 -5.64 -8.17
CA ARG A 275 5.43 -5.87 -8.86
C ARG A 275 5.37 -7.00 -9.88
N PHE A 276 5.90 -6.77 -11.09
CA PHE A 276 6.12 -7.84 -12.05
C PHE A 276 7.35 -8.68 -11.70
N ALA A 277 7.18 -9.99 -11.71
CA ALA A 277 8.31 -10.91 -11.68
C ALA A 277 9.15 -10.78 -12.95
N PRO A 278 10.46 -11.03 -12.89
CA PRO A 278 11.31 -11.12 -14.07
C PRO A 278 10.80 -12.19 -15.06
N ASN A 279 11.02 -11.99 -16.35
CA ASN A 279 10.56 -12.93 -17.39
C ASN A 279 11.17 -14.34 -17.26
N ASN A 280 12.39 -14.43 -16.72
CA ASN A 280 13.08 -15.71 -16.47
C ASN A 280 12.81 -16.29 -15.08
N HIS A 281 11.85 -15.73 -14.37
CA HIS A 281 11.44 -16.17 -13.03
C HIS A 281 10.44 -17.34 -13.13
N PRO A 282 10.33 -18.23 -12.11
CA PRO A 282 9.28 -19.27 -12.06
C PRO A 282 7.86 -18.75 -12.29
N LEU A 283 7.57 -17.51 -11.90
CA LEU A 283 6.29 -16.82 -12.18
C LEU A 283 6.19 -16.24 -13.59
N ASN A 284 7.20 -16.44 -14.44
CA ASN A 284 7.21 -16.09 -15.87
C ASN A 284 6.68 -14.67 -16.17
N GLY A 285 7.21 -13.68 -15.48
CA GLY A 285 6.77 -12.28 -15.65
C GLY A 285 5.35 -12.02 -15.15
N GLY A 286 4.81 -12.84 -14.25
CA GLY A 286 3.53 -12.63 -13.60
C GLY A 286 3.54 -11.42 -12.67
N LEU A 287 2.36 -10.86 -12.43
CA LEU A 287 2.18 -9.68 -11.57
C LEU A 287 1.82 -10.12 -10.16
N LEU A 288 2.70 -9.82 -9.21
CA LEU A 288 2.42 -10.04 -7.79
C LEU A 288 1.67 -8.85 -7.20
N VAL A 289 0.68 -9.17 -6.37
CA VAL A 289 -0.14 -8.22 -5.62
C VAL A 289 -0.13 -8.62 -4.15
N GLY A 290 0.28 -7.70 -3.28
CA GLY A 290 0.09 -7.82 -1.84
C GLY A 290 -1.15 -7.02 -1.45
N GLU A 291 -2.13 -7.70 -0.86
CA GLU A 291 -3.43 -7.15 -0.48
C GLU A 291 -3.53 -6.99 1.02
N ASP A 292 -4.02 -5.83 1.45
CA ASP A 292 -4.43 -5.57 2.82
C ASP A 292 -5.92 -5.92 2.97
N GLY A 293 -6.21 -6.85 3.87
CA GLY A 293 -7.54 -7.35 4.16
C GLY A 293 -8.45 -6.31 4.80
N ALA A 294 -9.73 -6.66 4.96
CA ALA A 294 -10.73 -5.76 5.56
C ALA A 294 -10.52 -5.61 7.07
N ASP A 295 -10.73 -4.40 7.58
CA ASP A 295 -10.59 -4.03 8.99
C ASP A 295 -11.88 -4.28 9.80
N GLU A 296 -11.77 -4.16 11.14
CA GLU A 296 -12.87 -4.28 12.10
C GLU A 296 -13.75 -3.02 12.18
N ARG A 297 -13.84 -2.24 11.12
CA ARG A 297 -14.60 -0.99 11.03
C ARG A 297 -15.56 -0.95 9.85
N GLY A 298 -16.33 0.09 9.80
CA GLY A 298 -17.26 0.34 8.69
C GLY A 298 -18.58 -0.43 8.82
N ALA A 299 -19.44 -0.30 7.83
CA ALA A 299 -20.79 -0.86 7.84
C ALA A 299 -20.83 -2.39 7.82
N ARG A 300 -19.75 -3.03 7.43
CA ARG A 300 -19.57 -4.48 7.47
C ARG A 300 -18.16 -4.77 7.99
N PRO A 301 -17.95 -4.60 9.29
CA PRO A 301 -16.64 -4.81 9.88
C PRO A 301 -16.22 -6.28 9.78
N SER A 302 -14.95 -6.53 9.54
CA SER A 302 -14.42 -7.88 9.37
C SER A 302 -13.26 -8.10 10.34
N GLN A 303 -13.41 -9.06 11.24
CA GLN A 303 -12.37 -9.45 12.18
C GLN A 303 -11.55 -10.60 11.61
N ASN A 304 -10.24 -10.55 11.78
CA ASN A 304 -9.31 -11.59 11.31
C ASN A 304 -9.30 -11.81 9.79
N ALA A 305 -9.63 -10.80 8.99
CA ALA A 305 -9.41 -10.86 7.56
C ALA A 305 -7.90 -10.92 7.29
N PRO A 306 -7.37 -12.02 6.74
CA PRO A 306 -5.93 -12.12 6.50
C PRO A 306 -5.50 -11.19 5.38
N ASP A 307 -4.29 -10.68 5.47
CA ASP A 307 -3.62 -10.07 4.35
C ASP A 307 -3.13 -11.15 3.39
N SER A 308 -3.18 -10.90 2.10
CA SER A 308 -3.02 -11.95 1.09
C SER A 308 -2.02 -11.57 0.01
N PHE A 309 -1.33 -12.60 -0.48
CA PHE A 309 -0.37 -12.47 -1.57
C PHE A 309 -0.90 -13.16 -2.82
N HIS A 310 -1.13 -12.40 -3.89
CA HIS A 310 -1.78 -12.89 -5.09
C HIS A 310 -0.86 -12.85 -6.32
N LEU A 311 -1.09 -13.77 -7.24
CA LEU A 311 -0.61 -13.69 -8.61
C LEU A 311 -1.76 -13.22 -9.50
N ALA A 312 -1.73 -11.95 -9.89
CA ALA A 312 -2.72 -11.36 -10.77
C ALA A 312 -2.49 -11.77 -12.22
N GLN A 313 -3.55 -12.16 -12.89
CA GLN A 313 -3.53 -12.52 -14.31
C GLN A 313 -4.91 -12.28 -14.91
N GLN A 314 -4.98 -12.30 -16.23
CA GLN A 314 -6.27 -12.33 -16.93
C GLN A 314 -6.69 -13.77 -17.16
N ASN A 315 -8.00 -13.99 -17.19
CA ASN A 315 -8.57 -15.25 -17.66
C ASN A 315 -8.23 -15.48 -19.14
N LYS A 316 -8.32 -16.72 -19.60
CA LYS A 316 -8.00 -17.08 -21.00
C LYS A 316 -8.86 -16.36 -22.04
N ASP A 317 -10.06 -15.95 -21.66
CA ASP A 317 -10.99 -15.17 -22.50
C ASP A 317 -10.74 -13.66 -22.43
N GLY A 318 -9.71 -13.22 -21.69
CA GLY A 318 -9.35 -11.81 -21.53
C GLY A 318 -10.14 -11.07 -20.46
N THR A 319 -11.06 -11.73 -19.74
CA THR A 319 -11.75 -11.12 -18.59
C THR A 319 -10.80 -11.01 -17.40
N PRO A 320 -11.02 -10.02 -16.48
CA PRO A 320 -10.19 -9.87 -15.31
C PRO A 320 -10.35 -11.05 -14.34
N ASP A 321 -9.27 -11.56 -13.82
CA ASP A 321 -9.25 -12.60 -12.79
C ASP A 321 -9.80 -12.06 -11.46
N TYR A 322 -10.66 -12.84 -10.78
CA TYR A 322 -11.30 -12.44 -9.52
C TYR A 322 -10.60 -13.06 -8.31
N HIS A 323 -10.23 -12.23 -7.33
CA HIS A 323 -9.41 -12.62 -6.18
C HIS A 323 -10.15 -12.69 -4.84
N GLY A 324 -11.45 -12.36 -4.80
CA GLY A 324 -12.31 -12.78 -3.70
C GLY A 324 -12.94 -11.67 -2.86
N TRP A 325 -12.32 -10.49 -2.69
CA TRP A 325 -12.96 -9.40 -1.97
C TRP A 325 -14.29 -8.99 -2.65
N PRO A 326 -15.38 -8.73 -1.90
CA PRO A 326 -15.44 -8.52 -0.46
C PRO A 326 -15.81 -9.76 0.39
N ASP A 327 -16.05 -10.92 -0.20
CA ASP A 327 -16.66 -12.06 0.50
C ASP A 327 -15.72 -13.22 0.77
N ARG A 328 -14.55 -13.27 0.13
CA ARG A 328 -13.54 -14.31 0.30
C ARG A 328 -12.29 -13.75 0.94
N TYR A 329 -11.71 -14.48 1.85
CA TYR A 329 -10.59 -14.04 2.68
C TYR A 329 -9.48 -15.07 2.66
N GLY A 330 -8.47 -14.84 1.84
CA GLY A 330 -7.36 -15.77 1.68
C GLY A 330 -7.85 -17.16 1.24
N PHE A 331 -7.45 -18.19 1.97
CA PHE A 331 -7.89 -19.57 1.76
C PHE A 331 -9.15 -19.93 2.54
N LEU A 332 -9.65 -19.02 3.36
CA LEU A 332 -10.69 -19.32 4.33
C LEU A 332 -12.07 -19.34 3.68
N PRO A 333 -12.91 -20.32 4.01
CA PRO A 333 -14.33 -20.22 3.75
C PRO A 333 -14.93 -19.00 4.48
N SER A 334 -15.94 -18.39 3.90
CA SER A 334 -16.58 -17.17 4.46
C SER A 334 -17.22 -17.35 5.85
N ASP A 335 -17.38 -18.59 6.31
CA ASP A 335 -18.00 -18.94 7.59
C ASP A 335 -16.97 -19.34 8.68
N GLN A 336 -15.67 -19.22 8.41
CA GLN A 336 -14.63 -19.58 9.36
C GLN A 336 -13.65 -18.42 9.56
N ALA A 337 -13.06 -18.31 10.70
CA ALA A 337 -11.98 -17.40 11.10
C ALA A 337 -12.17 -15.89 10.80
N VAL A 338 -13.07 -15.52 9.92
CA VAL A 338 -13.46 -14.14 9.63
C VAL A 338 -14.86 -13.90 10.16
N PHE A 339 -14.99 -12.92 11.02
CA PHE A 339 -16.21 -12.64 11.71
C PHE A 339 -16.72 -11.22 11.42
N ASN A 340 -18.05 -11.07 11.48
CA ASN A 340 -18.70 -9.79 11.46
C ASN A 340 -18.94 -9.36 12.91
N PRO A 341 -18.16 -8.47 13.51
CA PRO A 341 -18.34 -8.06 14.89
C PRO A 341 -19.72 -7.45 15.11
N VAL A 342 -20.33 -7.74 16.25
CA VAL A 342 -21.67 -7.27 16.61
C VAL A 342 -21.60 -6.35 17.83
N GLY A 343 -22.27 -5.22 17.81
CA GLY A 343 -22.45 -4.41 19.03
C GLY A 343 -22.18 -2.92 18.91
N GLY A 344 -22.01 -2.42 17.73
CA GLY A 344 -21.93 -0.99 17.50
C GLY A 344 -22.66 -0.57 16.23
N PRO A 345 -22.89 0.70 16.01
CA PRO A 345 -23.19 1.20 14.69
C PRO A 345 -22.01 0.82 13.80
N GLY A 346 -22.28 0.09 12.74
CA GLY A 346 -21.28 -0.62 11.97
C GLY A 346 -20.13 0.22 11.46
N ASP A 347 -20.31 1.49 11.25
CA ASP A 347 -19.32 2.33 10.55
C ASP A 347 -18.52 3.29 11.43
N ASP A 348 -18.77 3.31 12.75
CA ASP A 348 -18.19 4.37 13.57
C ASP A 348 -17.17 3.92 14.60
N LEU A 349 -16.72 2.69 14.51
CA LEU A 349 -16.00 2.09 15.61
C LEU A 349 -14.73 2.84 15.99
N CYS A 350 -14.08 3.46 15.03
CA CYS A 350 -12.85 4.18 15.29
C CYS A 350 -12.65 5.39 14.38
N VAL A 351 -13.62 5.73 13.54
CA VAL A 351 -13.57 6.95 12.72
C VAL A 351 -14.39 8.05 13.38
N PRO A 352 -13.80 9.15 13.81
CA PRO A 352 -14.53 10.22 14.47
C PRO A 352 -15.58 10.83 13.53
N ASP A 353 -16.82 10.85 13.96
CA ASP A 353 -17.83 11.71 13.37
C ASP A 353 -17.56 13.15 13.82
N PRO A 354 -17.22 14.09 12.93
CA PRO A 354 -16.98 15.47 13.31
C PRO A 354 -18.21 16.17 13.89
N THR A 355 -19.41 15.62 13.67
CA THR A 355 -20.68 16.15 14.21
C THR A 355 -21.08 15.51 15.53
N ASN A 356 -20.48 14.38 15.88
CA ASN A 356 -20.74 13.65 17.10
C ASN A 356 -19.43 13.03 17.59
N PRO A 357 -18.62 13.80 18.34
CA PRO A 357 -17.33 13.33 18.80
C PRO A 357 -17.50 12.06 19.63
N PRO A 358 -16.77 10.99 19.34
CA PRO A 358 -17.09 9.67 19.85
C PRO A 358 -16.62 9.49 21.29
N SER A 359 -17.58 9.26 22.13
CA SER A 359 -17.40 8.39 23.29
C SER A 359 -17.13 6.91 22.86
N MET A 360 -16.97 6.64 21.57
CA MET A 360 -17.07 5.29 21.00
C MET A 360 -15.74 4.64 20.63
N CYS A 361 -14.70 5.42 20.41
CA CYS A 361 -13.37 4.90 20.13
C CYS A 361 -12.56 4.68 21.42
N THR A 362 -13.14 4.04 22.41
CA THR A 362 -12.41 3.63 23.60
C THR A 362 -11.99 2.16 23.46
N PRO A 363 -10.87 1.73 24.06
CA PRO A 363 -10.49 0.32 24.08
C PRO A 363 -11.61 -0.59 24.62
N ALA A 364 -12.39 -0.11 25.58
CA ALA A 364 -13.50 -0.86 26.16
C ALA A 364 -14.66 -1.06 25.17
N SER A 365 -15.01 -0.07 24.37
CA SER A 365 -16.08 -0.21 23.36
C SER A 365 -15.63 -1.11 22.20
N LEU A 366 -14.41 -1.00 21.74
CA LEU A 366 -13.83 -1.88 20.74
C LEU A 366 -13.81 -3.34 21.23
N ASN A 367 -13.30 -3.59 22.42
CA ASN A 367 -13.28 -4.93 23.01
C ASN A 367 -14.68 -5.53 23.14
N ASN A 368 -15.67 -4.74 23.51
CA ASN A 368 -17.06 -5.22 23.59
C ASN A 368 -17.61 -5.67 22.22
N ILE A 369 -17.16 -5.02 21.15
CA ILE A 369 -17.55 -5.36 19.78
C ILE A 369 -16.81 -6.60 19.30
N LEU A 370 -15.50 -6.61 19.43
CA LEU A 370 -14.63 -7.72 18.97
C LEU A 370 -14.86 -9.02 19.78
N SER A 371 -15.54 -8.95 20.93
CA SER A 371 -15.87 -10.13 21.71
C SER A 371 -17.11 -10.90 21.24
N LYS A 372 -17.80 -10.42 20.20
CA LYS A 372 -19.05 -10.99 19.71
C LYS A 372 -18.88 -11.51 18.29
N ASP A 373 -18.25 -12.65 18.18
CA ASP A 373 -18.01 -13.29 16.89
C ASP A 373 -19.30 -13.77 16.24
N VAL A 374 -19.56 -13.26 15.05
CA VAL A 374 -20.68 -13.68 14.20
C VAL A 374 -20.14 -13.96 12.82
N PRO A 375 -20.48 -15.08 12.19
CA PRO A 375 -20.04 -15.35 10.82
C PRO A 375 -20.36 -14.18 9.89
N ILE A 376 -19.41 -13.85 9.02
CA ILE A 376 -19.58 -12.72 8.10
C ILE A 376 -20.70 -13.01 7.09
N ARG A 377 -21.57 -12.05 6.86
CA ARG A 377 -22.66 -12.16 5.89
C ARG A 377 -22.19 -11.74 4.51
N ASN A 378 -22.54 -12.51 3.49
CA ASN A 378 -22.12 -12.26 2.13
C ASN A 378 -22.76 -11.00 1.55
N VAL A 379 -21.99 -10.26 0.78
CA VAL A 379 -22.44 -9.14 -0.07
C VAL A 379 -22.94 -9.68 -1.41
N LEU A 380 -22.28 -10.68 -1.95
CA LEU A 380 -22.58 -11.27 -3.26
C LEU A 380 -23.39 -12.56 -3.10
N ALA A 381 -24.40 -12.77 -3.93
CA ALA A 381 -25.12 -14.03 -4.01
C ALA A 381 -24.24 -15.15 -4.56
N PHE A 382 -23.47 -14.82 -5.62
CA PHE A 382 -22.50 -15.70 -6.23
C PHE A 382 -21.26 -14.85 -6.58
N PRO A 383 -20.08 -15.16 -6.02
CA PRO A 383 -18.87 -14.52 -6.48
C PRO A 383 -18.59 -14.93 -7.93
N PRO A 384 -17.98 -14.06 -8.71
CA PRO A 384 -17.51 -14.40 -10.05
C PRO A 384 -16.57 -15.61 -10.03
N GLN A 385 -16.52 -16.35 -11.12
CA GLN A 385 -15.63 -17.50 -11.30
C GLN A 385 -14.75 -17.29 -12.55
N PRO A 386 -13.53 -17.84 -12.58
CA PRO A 386 -12.88 -18.58 -11.49
C PRO A 386 -12.37 -17.68 -10.39
N ILE A 387 -12.36 -18.16 -9.15
CA ILE A 387 -11.67 -17.53 -8.03
C ILE A 387 -10.27 -18.12 -7.97
N THR A 388 -9.27 -17.27 -8.07
CA THR A 388 -7.87 -17.67 -7.93
C THR A 388 -7.48 -17.61 -6.45
N SER A 389 -6.99 -18.72 -5.92
CA SER A 389 -6.48 -18.76 -4.55
C SER A 389 -5.22 -17.92 -4.40
N PRO A 390 -5.01 -17.24 -3.27
CA PRO A 390 -3.77 -16.53 -3.02
C PRO A 390 -2.58 -17.49 -2.97
N LEU A 391 -1.39 -17.00 -3.26
CA LEU A 391 -0.14 -17.75 -3.13
C LEU A 391 0.22 -17.99 -1.67
N ALA A 392 -0.08 -17.01 -0.82
CA ALA A 392 0.19 -17.04 0.62
C ALA A 392 -0.73 -16.06 1.34
N ILE A 393 -0.78 -16.20 2.66
CA ILE A 393 -1.45 -15.27 3.57
C ILE A 393 -0.49 -14.83 4.67
N GLU A 394 -0.74 -13.63 5.19
CA GLU A 394 -0.13 -13.07 6.40
C GLU A 394 -1.20 -12.89 7.48
N ALA A 395 -0.76 -12.57 8.69
CA ALA A 395 -1.70 -12.22 9.75
C ALA A 395 -2.54 -11.00 9.36
N ALA A 396 -3.76 -10.93 9.85
CA ALA A 396 -4.59 -9.74 9.70
C ALA A 396 -3.83 -8.48 10.16
N ASP A 397 -4.04 -7.38 9.47
CA ASP A 397 -3.43 -6.07 9.75
C ASP A 397 -1.90 -6.02 9.62
N SER A 398 -1.27 -6.98 8.96
CA SER A 398 0.17 -6.91 8.65
C SER A 398 0.51 -5.83 7.64
N SER A 399 -0.40 -5.50 6.76
CA SER A 399 -0.38 -4.45 5.73
C SER A 399 0.78 -4.57 4.74
N PHE A 400 0.51 -5.23 3.60
CA PHE A 400 1.45 -5.29 2.47
C PHE A 400 1.64 -3.92 1.83
N THR A 401 2.87 -3.40 1.80
CA THR A 401 3.12 -2.05 1.30
C THR A 401 4.21 -1.94 0.24
N GLY A 402 4.91 -2.98 -0.06
CA GLY A 402 5.93 -2.95 -1.11
C GLY A 402 6.51 -4.31 -1.37
N ILE A 403 6.95 -4.53 -2.60
CA ILE A 403 7.61 -5.76 -3.01
C ILE A 403 8.61 -5.47 -4.11
N ASP A 404 9.77 -6.12 -4.06
CA ASP A 404 10.72 -6.14 -5.17
C ASP A 404 11.50 -7.45 -5.24
N PHE A 405 11.91 -7.83 -6.44
CA PHE A 405 12.69 -9.04 -6.70
C PHE A 405 14.18 -8.79 -6.50
N VAL A 406 14.83 -9.71 -5.79
CA VAL A 406 16.25 -9.58 -5.47
C VAL A 406 17.13 -9.70 -6.73
N PRO A 407 18.07 -8.76 -6.94
CA PRO A 407 19.11 -8.95 -7.94
C PRO A 407 20.08 -10.06 -7.51
N ASP A 408 20.74 -10.71 -8.47
CA ASP A 408 21.69 -11.79 -8.21
C ASP A 408 22.82 -11.38 -7.25
N SER A 409 23.23 -10.12 -7.31
CA SER A 409 24.24 -9.55 -6.41
C SER A 409 23.82 -9.54 -4.93
N PHE A 410 22.52 -9.54 -4.66
CA PHE A 410 21.96 -9.55 -3.30
C PHE A 410 21.73 -10.96 -2.77
N ALA A 411 21.65 -11.98 -3.64
CA ALA A 411 21.36 -13.36 -3.27
C ALA A 411 22.54 -13.98 -2.50
N ARG A 412 22.49 -13.92 -1.17
CA ARG A 412 23.49 -14.44 -0.23
C ARG A 412 22.82 -15.06 0.99
N GLY A 413 23.46 -16.04 1.60
CA GLY A 413 22.95 -16.69 2.81
C GLY A 413 21.57 -17.29 2.59
N PRO A 414 20.54 -16.87 3.37
CA PRO A 414 19.18 -17.40 3.22
C PRO A 414 18.45 -16.87 1.97
N VAL A 415 18.97 -15.84 1.31
CA VAL A 415 18.35 -15.20 0.15
C VAL A 415 18.74 -15.94 -1.11
N GLN A 416 17.79 -16.59 -1.74
CA GLN A 416 17.99 -17.34 -2.99
C GLN A 416 17.90 -16.42 -4.21
N ARG A 417 18.47 -16.82 -5.34
CA ARG A 417 18.26 -16.16 -6.61
C ARG A 417 16.77 -16.21 -6.99
N GLY A 418 16.25 -15.10 -7.50
CA GLY A 418 14.83 -15.00 -7.82
C GLY A 418 13.91 -14.81 -6.61
N ALA A 419 14.44 -14.72 -5.40
CA ALA A 419 13.64 -14.36 -4.24
C ALA A 419 13.03 -12.96 -4.38
N ALA A 420 12.03 -12.65 -3.55
CA ALA A 420 11.52 -11.31 -3.39
C ALA A 420 11.62 -10.87 -1.93
N LEU A 421 11.79 -9.58 -1.71
CA LEU A 421 11.56 -8.94 -0.42
C LEU A 421 10.24 -8.20 -0.47
N TYR A 422 9.48 -8.22 0.63
CA TYR A 422 8.28 -7.43 0.75
C TYR A 422 8.20 -6.76 2.12
N ALA A 423 7.59 -5.57 2.12
CA ALA A 423 7.41 -4.74 3.30
C ALA A 423 6.04 -4.99 3.93
N LEU A 424 6.01 -5.06 5.23
CA LEU A 424 4.81 -5.06 6.05
C LEU A 424 4.81 -3.83 6.94
N GLU A 425 3.84 -2.93 6.73
CA GLU A 425 3.73 -1.69 7.48
C GLU A 425 3.42 -1.93 8.95
N GLY A 426 2.56 -2.91 9.22
CA GLY A 426 2.14 -3.28 10.56
C GLY A 426 0.82 -2.70 11.01
N ASP A 427 0.25 -3.31 12.04
CA ASP A 427 -1.07 -2.97 12.55
C ASP A 427 -1.15 -1.56 13.14
N PHE A 428 -2.37 -1.02 13.18
CA PHE A 428 -2.72 0.24 13.83
C PHE A 428 -3.42 0.02 15.18
N GLY A 429 -3.40 -1.20 15.70
CA GLY A 429 -4.00 -1.56 16.97
C GLY A 429 -5.48 -1.94 16.92
N PHE A 430 -6.10 -1.98 15.74
CA PHE A 430 -7.50 -2.36 15.58
C PHE A 430 -7.77 -3.82 15.96
N SER A 431 -6.83 -4.72 15.69
CA SER A 431 -6.95 -6.15 16.01
C SER A 431 -6.66 -6.52 17.46
N LYS A 432 -6.32 -5.56 18.33
CA LYS A 432 -6.05 -5.83 19.74
C LYS A 432 -7.33 -6.06 20.51
N SER A 433 -7.77 -7.30 20.52
CA SER A 433 -9.06 -7.71 21.09
C SER A 433 -9.11 -7.73 22.63
N ASN A 434 -8.01 -7.49 23.35
CA ASN A 434 -7.99 -7.62 24.80
C ASN A 434 -7.02 -6.67 25.48
N ALA A 435 -7.53 -5.66 26.18
CA ALA A 435 -6.74 -4.70 26.95
C ALA A 435 -5.92 -5.32 28.09
N THR A 436 -6.28 -6.51 28.57
CA THR A 436 -5.56 -7.20 29.65
C THR A 436 -4.41 -8.08 29.17
N ALA A 437 -4.38 -8.40 27.86
CA ALA A 437 -3.31 -9.13 27.20
C ALA A 437 -3.25 -8.67 25.74
N PRO A 438 -2.63 -7.52 25.47
CA PRO A 438 -2.52 -7.01 24.11
C PRO A 438 -1.84 -8.07 23.24
N ALA A 439 -2.43 -8.33 22.08
CA ALA A 439 -1.78 -9.18 21.08
C ALA A 439 -0.43 -8.56 20.70
N PRO A 440 0.59 -9.37 20.38
CA PRO A 440 1.83 -8.84 19.83
C PRO A 440 1.54 -8.01 18.59
N GLU A 441 2.27 -6.93 18.39
CA GLU A 441 2.22 -6.19 17.15
C GLU A 441 2.57 -7.11 15.98
N VAL A 442 1.91 -6.92 14.84
CA VAL A 442 2.18 -7.66 13.60
C VAL A 442 2.74 -6.71 12.55
N GLY A 443 3.51 -7.24 11.62
CA GLY A 443 4.18 -6.45 10.60
C GLY A 443 5.40 -5.70 11.14
N HIS A 444 5.59 -4.44 10.75
CA HIS A 444 6.77 -3.61 11.08
C HIS A 444 8.09 -4.25 10.65
N GLU A 445 8.09 -4.95 9.52
CA GLU A 445 9.23 -5.77 9.08
C GLU A 445 9.33 -5.89 7.56
N ILE A 446 10.47 -6.39 7.12
CA ILE A 446 10.70 -6.86 5.76
C ILE A 446 10.80 -8.38 5.79
N LYS A 447 10.02 -9.04 4.96
CA LYS A 447 10.05 -10.49 4.80
C LYS A 447 10.73 -10.92 3.51
N LEU A 448 11.18 -12.16 3.51
CA LEU A 448 11.83 -12.84 2.41
C LEU A 448 10.91 -13.93 1.87
N LEU A 449 10.64 -13.88 0.59
CA LEU A 449 9.91 -14.88 -0.16
C LEU A 449 10.87 -15.62 -1.11
N ASN A 450 11.24 -16.84 -0.75
CA ASN A 450 12.00 -17.73 -1.62
C ASN A 450 11.04 -18.63 -2.41
N PHE A 451 11.37 -18.88 -3.66
CA PHE A 451 10.66 -19.81 -4.54
C PHE A 451 11.46 -21.10 -4.63
N SER A 452 11.01 -22.16 -3.95
CA SER A 452 11.81 -23.36 -3.74
C SER A 452 11.66 -24.43 -4.82
N LYS A 453 10.65 -24.33 -5.68
CA LYS A 453 10.48 -25.18 -6.86
C LYS A 453 10.10 -24.39 -8.09
N VAL A 454 10.64 -24.81 -9.21
CA VAL A 454 10.35 -24.26 -10.54
C VAL A 454 9.24 -25.04 -11.25
N GLU A 455 8.99 -26.29 -10.80
CA GLU A 455 7.96 -27.18 -11.35
C GLU A 455 6.70 -27.18 -10.47
N GLU A 456 5.55 -27.39 -11.07
CA GLU A 456 4.28 -27.46 -10.36
C GLU A 456 4.24 -28.65 -9.36
N PRO A 457 3.72 -28.44 -8.13
CA PRO A 457 3.24 -27.18 -7.58
C PRO A 457 4.38 -26.25 -7.14
N LEU A 458 4.19 -24.95 -7.35
CA LEU A 458 5.11 -23.91 -6.87
C LEU A 458 5.17 -23.93 -5.34
N GLU A 459 6.36 -24.09 -4.78
CA GLU A 459 6.57 -24.03 -3.35
C GLU A 459 7.17 -22.66 -2.95
N LEU A 460 6.53 -22.01 -2.01
CA LEU A 460 6.95 -20.73 -1.44
C LEU A 460 7.46 -20.95 -0.02
N LYS A 461 8.57 -20.31 0.30
CA LYS A 461 9.08 -20.26 1.67
C LYS A 461 9.20 -18.81 2.12
N ILE A 462 8.36 -18.45 3.10
CA ILE A 462 8.36 -17.14 3.73
C ILE A 462 9.18 -17.20 5.02
N SER A 463 10.00 -16.17 5.22
CA SER A 463 10.77 -15.99 6.45
C SER A 463 11.00 -14.50 6.71
N ARG A 464 11.35 -14.14 7.95
CA ARG A 464 11.77 -12.78 8.28
C ARG A 464 13.13 -12.48 7.67
N PHE A 465 13.28 -11.28 7.12
CA PHE A 465 14.55 -10.80 6.58
C PHE A 465 15.14 -9.66 7.40
N ALA A 466 14.35 -8.62 7.65
CA ALA A 466 14.77 -7.52 8.50
C ALA A 466 13.61 -7.13 9.43
N PHE A 467 13.83 -7.17 10.73
CA PHE A 467 12.80 -6.99 11.74
C PHE A 467 13.37 -6.41 13.04
N ASN A 468 12.55 -5.78 13.84
CA ASN A 468 12.96 -5.22 15.11
C ASN A 468 13.17 -6.31 16.16
N LYS A 469 14.17 -6.15 17.03
CA LYS A 469 14.48 -7.09 18.13
C LYS A 469 13.31 -7.30 19.07
N THR A 470 12.54 -6.24 19.33
CA THR A 470 11.37 -6.26 20.21
C THR A 470 10.10 -6.72 19.49
N PHE A 471 10.10 -6.79 18.17
CA PHE A 471 8.94 -6.97 17.31
C PHE A 471 7.92 -5.81 17.35
N GLU A 472 8.24 -4.74 18.01
CA GLU A 472 7.42 -3.53 18.13
C GLU A 472 7.95 -2.42 17.22
N GLN A 473 7.11 -1.48 16.85
CA GLN A 473 7.52 -0.28 16.11
C GLN A 473 8.42 0.62 16.97
N ALA A 474 9.28 1.40 16.30
CA ALA A 474 10.29 2.24 16.97
C ALA A 474 9.70 3.46 17.66
N PHE A 475 8.53 3.92 17.27
CA PHE A 475 7.91 5.17 17.72
C PHE A 475 8.77 6.43 17.51
N VAL A 476 8.56 7.44 18.33
CA VAL A 476 9.31 8.69 18.28
C VAL A 476 10.62 8.62 19.08
N SER A 477 11.42 9.66 18.99
CA SER A 477 12.72 9.78 19.65
C SER A 477 12.75 9.22 21.09
N PRO A 478 13.85 8.49 21.47
CA PRO A 478 15.07 8.37 20.68
C PRO A 478 15.06 7.20 19.67
N GLY A 479 13.97 6.46 19.59
CA GLY A 479 13.92 5.14 18.98
C GLY A 479 13.87 5.09 17.44
N PHE A 480 13.31 6.09 16.76
CA PHE A 480 13.01 5.97 15.32
C PHE A 480 14.25 5.80 14.39
N LEU A 481 15.44 6.07 14.85
CA LEU A 481 16.68 5.76 14.13
C LEU A 481 17.30 4.42 14.53
N HIS A 482 16.74 3.69 15.45
CA HIS A 482 17.27 2.41 15.93
C HIS A 482 16.56 1.22 15.28
N ALA A 483 15.29 1.35 14.94
CA ALA A 483 14.42 0.29 14.49
C ALA A 483 13.40 0.82 13.47
N PHE A 484 12.67 -0.08 12.80
CA PHE A 484 11.57 0.29 11.93
C PHE A 484 10.39 0.86 12.70
N ASN A 485 9.73 1.86 12.11
CA ASN A 485 8.37 2.21 12.47
C ASN A 485 7.41 1.46 11.56
N ARG A 486 7.26 1.92 10.31
CA ARG A 486 6.28 1.42 9.35
C ARG A 486 6.90 1.32 7.96
N PRO A 487 7.52 0.18 7.63
CA PRO A 487 8.03 -0.02 6.27
C PRO A 487 6.91 0.05 5.24
N THR A 488 6.94 1.05 4.36
CA THR A 488 5.91 1.29 3.34
C THR A 488 6.36 0.96 1.94
N ASN A 489 7.62 0.67 1.75
CA ASN A 489 8.11 0.23 0.44
C ASN A 489 9.47 -0.45 0.58
N VAL A 490 9.77 -1.34 -0.35
CA VAL A 490 11.10 -1.91 -0.56
C VAL A 490 11.42 -1.91 -2.04
N ARG A 491 12.60 -1.41 -2.41
CA ARG A 491 13.09 -1.38 -3.79
C ARG A 491 14.59 -1.67 -3.82
N PHE A 492 15.04 -2.32 -4.87
CA PHE A 492 16.47 -2.52 -5.08
C PHE A 492 17.07 -1.35 -5.87
N GLY A 493 18.07 -0.73 -5.28
CA GLY A 493 18.82 0.36 -5.91
C GLY A 493 19.85 -0.13 -6.93
N PRO A 494 20.39 0.79 -7.79
CA PRO A 494 21.46 0.47 -8.74
C PRO A 494 22.76 -0.01 -8.09
N ASP A 495 22.91 0.19 -6.79
CA ASP A 495 24.02 -0.27 -5.97
C ASP A 495 23.87 -1.72 -5.48
N GLY A 496 22.77 -2.39 -5.86
CA GLY A 496 22.46 -3.77 -5.47
C GLY A 496 22.01 -3.93 -4.00
N CYS A 497 21.75 -2.84 -3.30
CA CYS A 497 21.19 -2.86 -1.94
C CYS A 497 19.67 -2.79 -1.96
N ALA A 498 19.03 -3.33 -0.93
CA ALA A 498 17.62 -3.09 -0.66
C ALA A 498 17.44 -1.74 0.04
N TRP A 499 16.53 -0.93 -0.46
CA TRP A 499 16.16 0.36 0.09
C TRP A 499 14.74 0.28 0.62
N VAL A 500 14.54 0.71 1.85
CA VAL A 500 13.25 0.63 2.55
C VAL A 500 12.80 2.03 2.90
N ALA A 501 11.61 2.40 2.43
CA ALA A 501 10.92 3.57 2.93
C ALA A 501 10.20 3.19 4.23
N ASP A 502 10.46 3.94 5.27
CA ASP A 502 9.81 3.82 6.57
C ASP A 502 9.01 5.09 6.80
N TYR A 503 7.70 4.96 6.85
CA TYR A 503 6.75 6.05 6.95
C TYR A 503 6.96 6.94 8.18
N GLY A 504 7.51 6.36 9.23
CA GLY A 504 7.71 7.01 10.50
C GLY A 504 6.61 6.66 11.50
N ALA A 505 6.59 7.38 12.61
CA ALA A 505 5.70 7.10 13.72
C ALA A 505 4.25 7.51 13.40
N VAL A 506 3.35 6.59 13.70
CA VAL A 506 1.91 6.83 13.72
C VAL A 506 1.41 6.45 15.11
N ARG A 507 0.62 7.31 15.73
CA ARG A 507 -0.04 7.02 17.00
C ARG A 507 -1.52 6.78 16.78
N ASP A 508 -2.02 5.73 17.36
CA ASP A 508 -3.45 5.56 17.53
C ASP A 508 -3.93 6.14 18.87
N PHE A 509 -5.11 6.66 18.86
CA PHE A 509 -5.66 7.37 20.03
C PHE A 509 -6.25 6.43 21.07
N GLY A 510 -5.41 5.64 21.68
CA GLY A 510 -5.78 4.83 22.81
C GLY A 510 -6.19 3.41 22.49
N GLN A 511 -5.92 2.94 21.28
CA GLN A 511 -6.08 1.54 20.95
C GLN A 511 -4.82 0.74 21.30
N SER A 512 -3.65 1.20 20.85
CA SER A 512 -2.36 0.67 21.26
C SER A 512 -1.68 1.51 22.35
N ASP A 513 -2.10 2.75 22.59
CA ASP A 513 -1.58 3.66 23.63
C ASP A 513 -2.75 4.27 24.44
N PRO A 514 -3.34 3.51 25.38
CA PRO A 514 -4.48 3.97 26.19
C PRO A 514 -4.14 5.19 27.07
N ASP A 515 -2.87 5.43 27.33
CA ASP A 515 -2.42 6.59 28.11
C ASP A 515 -2.16 7.83 27.23
N SER A 516 -2.44 7.74 25.93
CA SER A 516 -2.29 8.86 25.03
C SER A 516 -3.18 10.03 25.44
N LYS A 517 -2.57 11.22 25.52
CA LYS A 517 -3.30 12.47 25.80
C LYS A 517 -4.38 12.81 24.77
N PHE A 518 -4.40 12.11 23.65
CA PHE A 518 -5.36 12.32 22.57
C PHE A 518 -6.61 11.44 22.69
N VAL A 519 -6.64 10.52 23.63
CA VAL A 519 -7.83 9.70 23.88
C VAL A 519 -8.99 10.60 24.31
N GLY A 520 -10.07 10.56 23.55
CA GLY A 520 -11.29 11.30 23.85
C GLY A 520 -11.30 12.78 23.45
N ASP A 521 -10.25 13.31 22.83
CA ASP A 521 -10.25 14.69 22.34
C ASP A 521 -10.94 14.88 20.97
N GLY A 522 -11.43 13.80 20.36
CA GLY A 522 -12.17 13.82 19.10
C GLY A 522 -11.30 14.04 17.87
N ASN A 523 -9.99 13.91 17.96
CA ASN A 523 -9.06 14.17 16.85
C ASN A 523 -8.80 12.95 15.95
N GLY A 524 -9.50 11.88 16.15
CA GLY A 524 -9.38 10.66 15.35
C GLY A 524 -8.44 9.63 15.94
N PRO A 525 -8.51 8.38 15.45
CA PRO A 525 -7.76 7.26 16.02
C PRO A 525 -6.28 7.28 15.65
N LEU A 526 -5.90 7.89 14.54
CA LEU A 526 -4.53 7.83 14.02
C LEU A 526 -3.92 9.21 13.81
N VAL A 527 -2.68 9.39 14.26
CA VAL A 527 -1.89 10.63 14.07
C VAL A 527 -0.53 10.30 13.48
N GLN A 528 -0.29 10.84 12.30
CA GLN A 528 1.02 10.82 11.66
C GLN A 528 1.95 11.84 12.32
N ILE A 529 3.19 11.42 12.66
CA ILE A 529 4.18 12.30 13.28
C ILE A 529 5.21 12.74 12.22
N PRO A 530 5.19 14.01 11.80
CA PRO A 530 6.16 14.53 10.83
C PRO A 530 7.60 14.41 11.30
N GLY A 531 8.54 14.25 10.36
CA GLY A 531 9.97 14.24 10.67
C GLY A 531 10.48 12.93 11.28
N THR A 532 9.66 11.89 11.34
CA THR A 532 10.06 10.57 11.85
C THR A 532 10.30 9.53 10.77
N GLY A 533 10.04 9.87 9.51
CA GLY A 533 10.29 9.00 8.36
C GLY A 533 11.78 8.80 8.08
N VAL A 534 12.12 7.59 7.63
CA VAL A 534 13.50 7.16 7.38
C VAL A 534 13.58 6.40 6.06
N ILE A 535 14.64 6.62 5.31
CA ILE A 535 15.05 5.70 4.24
C ILE A 535 16.21 4.86 4.77
N TRP A 536 15.93 3.57 4.91
CA TRP A 536 16.92 2.56 5.27
C TRP A 536 17.56 1.96 4.04
N ARG A 537 18.81 1.52 4.19
CA ARG A 537 19.58 0.83 3.17
C ARG A 537 20.17 -0.43 3.77
N ILE A 538 19.87 -1.57 3.17
CA ILE A 538 20.32 -2.89 3.61
C ILE A 538 21.16 -3.50 2.47
N CYS A 539 22.46 -3.72 2.75
CA CYS A 539 23.39 -4.20 1.76
C CYS A 539 23.91 -5.60 2.08
N PRO A 540 24.15 -6.46 1.07
CA PRO A 540 24.75 -7.76 1.26
C PRO A 540 26.24 -7.64 1.61
N PRO A 541 26.87 -8.73 2.10
CA PRO A 541 28.31 -8.76 2.32
C PRO A 541 29.10 -8.38 1.04
N GLY A 542 29.99 -7.42 1.16
CA GLY A 542 30.78 -6.90 0.04
C GLY A 542 30.06 -5.93 -0.89
N GLY A 543 28.75 -5.71 -0.71
CA GLY A 543 27.94 -4.75 -1.46
C GLY A 543 28.09 -3.33 -0.92
N GLY A 544 27.78 -2.34 -1.78
CA GLY A 544 27.70 -0.93 -1.36
C GLY A 544 28.93 -0.07 -1.64
N ARG A 545 29.89 -0.55 -2.42
CA ARG A 545 30.91 0.35 -3.00
C ARG A 545 30.35 0.94 -4.30
N PRO A 546 30.28 2.27 -4.44
CA PRO A 546 30.02 2.90 -5.73
C PRO A 546 31.19 2.60 -6.66
N GLY A 547 30.98 1.90 -7.78
CA GLY A 547 31.84 1.87 -8.92
C GLY A 547 33.22 1.19 -8.72
N GLY A 548 33.24 -0.04 -8.25
CA GLY A 548 34.36 -0.93 -8.48
C GLY A 548 34.05 -1.80 -9.71
N GLY A 549 34.50 -1.38 -10.90
CA GLY A 549 34.49 -2.25 -12.07
C GLY A 549 35.32 -3.50 -11.77
N ASP A 550 34.73 -4.67 -12.01
CA ASP A 550 35.46 -5.91 -12.18
C ASP A 550 36.42 -5.71 -13.38
N HIS A 551 37.65 -5.34 -13.09
CA HIS A 551 38.73 -5.61 -13.98
C HIS A 551 39.03 -7.11 -13.85
N GLY A 552 38.42 -7.90 -14.71
CA GLY A 552 38.88 -9.22 -15.03
C GLY A 552 40.33 -9.11 -15.52
N GLY A 553 41.26 -9.55 -14.71
CA GLY A 553 42.62 -9.74 -15.12
C GLY A 553 42.70 -10.80 -16.21
N ASP A 554 43.04 -10.38 -17.41
CA ASP A 554 43.60 -11.23 -18.44
C ASP A 554 44.98 -11.68 -17.94
N ASP A 555 45.04 -12.84 -17.35
CA ASP A 555 46.32 -13.58 -17.26
C ASP A 555 46.51 -14.35 -18.57
N ASN A 556 47.21 -13.66 -19.49
CA ASN A 556 47.94 -14.31 -20.57
C ASN A 556 49.10 -15.08 -19.95
N ASP A 557 48.99 -16.38 -19.91
CA ASP A 557 50.19 -17.24 -19.78
C ASP A 557 50.45 -17.92 -21.12
N HIS A 558 51.56 -17.45 -21.74
CA HIS A 558 52.23 -18.09 -22.85
C HIS A 558 53.10 -19.23 -22.35
N GLY A 559 52.92 -20.37 -22.91
CA GLY A 559 53.85 -21.46 -22.67
C GLY A 559 53.61 -22.71 -23.48
N GLY A 560 54.20 -22.77 -24.65
CA GLY A 560 55.12 -23.83 -25.03
C GLY A 560 54.55 -25.08 -25.69
N ASP A 561 54.84 -25.14 -26.98
CA ASP A 561 55.10 -26.33 -27.82
C ASP A 561 55.25 -27.69 -27.13
N ASP A 562 54.65 -28.74 -27.65
CA ASP A 562 55.31 -29.77 -28.49
C ASP A 562 54.45 -31.04 -28.65
N ASN A 563 54.29 -31.45 -29.91
CA ASN A 563 54.31 -32.79 -30.46
C ASN A 563 53.57 -33.96 -29.78
N ARG A 564 52.51 -34.39 -30.32
CA ARG A 564 52.28 -35.61 -31.14
C ARG A 564 50.83 -35.86 -31.45
#